data_9d0016e7bff557abc5fb7444866f39f5
#
_entry.id   9d0016e7bff557abc5fb7444866f39f5
#
_cell.length_a   1.000
_cell.length_b   1.000
_cell.length_c   1.000
_cell.angle_alpha   90.00
_cell.angle_beta   90.00
_cell.angle_gamma   90.00
#
_symmetry.space_group_name_H-M   'P 1'
#
loop_
_entity.id
_entity.type
_entity.pdbx_description
1 polymer ?
#
loop_
_entity_poly.entity_id
_entity_poly.type
_entity_poly.pdbx_seq_one_letter_code
_entity_poly.pdbx_strand_id
1 'polypeptide(L)'
;MKKIILLATMFGLAATLSTKGAEAKENWDNLCAKCHGAEGKGDTKMGTKLGCKDFTDAKVQADIKDDAAAKAITDGLKSDDDKTLMKPFVTGADAPLTDAEVKALVAYVRTLKK
;
A
#
# COMPACT_ATOMS: atom_id res chain seq x y z
N MET A 1 -16.29 -59.29 -12.96
CA MET A 1 -16.12 -58.29 -11.85
C MET A 1 -15.46 -57.07 -12.42
N LYS A 2 -16.24 -56.01 -12.53
CA LYS A 2 -15.69 -54.74 -13.00
C LYS A 2 -15.14 -53.98 -11.80
N LYS A 3 -13.84 -53.81 -11.74
CA LYS A 3 -13.20 -52.95 -10.73
C LYS A 3 -13.42 -51.50 -11.17
N ILE A 4 -14.27 -50.80 -10.46
CA ILE A 4 -14.42 -49.35 -10.63
C ILE A 4 -13.23 -48.72 -9.92
N ILE A 5 -12.28 -48.20 -10.70
CA ILE A 5 -11.20 -47.38 -10.18
C ILE A 5 -11.82 -45.96 -10.04
N LEU A 6 -12.13 -45.60 -8.81
CA LEU A 6 -12.44 -44.23 -8.47
C LEU A 6 -11.13 -43.46 -8.53
N LEU A 7 -10.91 -42.75 -9.62
CA LEU A 7 -9.92 -41.69 -9.69
C LEU A 7 -10.45 -40.54 -8.84
N ALA A 8 -10.01 -40.48 -7.61
CA ALA A 8 -10.14 -39.28 -6.79
C ALA A 8 -9.25 -38.21 -7.42
N THR A 9 -9.84 -37.36 -8.26
CA THR A 9 -9.19 -36.11 -8.65
C THR A 9 -9.11 -35.25 -7.41
N MET A 10 -7.93 -35.26 -6.78
CA MET A 10 -7.59 -34.24 -5.82
C MET A 10 -7.56 -32.91 -6.57
N PHE A 11 -8.65 -32.19 -6.47
CA PHE A 11 -8.66 -30.76 -6.79
C PHE A 11 -7.76 -30.11 -5.72
N GLY A 12 -6.48 -29.94 -6.06
CA GLY A 12 -5.60 -29.11 -5.28
C GLY A 12 -6.17 -27.69 -5.29
N LEU A 13 -6.75 -27.30 -4.17
CA LEU A 13 -7.05 -25.90 -3.92
C LEU A 13 -5.71 -25.19 -3.90
N ALA A 14 -5.31 -24.68 -5.07
CA ALA A 14 -4.20 -23.73 -5.13
C ALA A 14 -4.68 -22.51 -4.33
N ALA A 15 -4.20 -22.43 -3.08
CA ALA A 15 -4.32 -21.19 -2.33
C ALA A 15 -3.65 -20.12 -3.18
N THR A 16 -4.45 -19.29 -3.82
CA THR A 16 -3.98 -18.06 -4.41
C THR A 16 -3.51 -17.19 -3.25
N LEU A 17 -2.27 -17.39 -2.86
CA LEU A 17 -1.55 -16.47 -1.98
C LEU A 17 -1.67 -15.10 -2.63
N SER A 18 -2.36 -14.22 -1.91
CA SER A 18 -2.86 -12.96 -2.35
C SER A 18 -1.85 -12.20 -3.21
N THR A 19 -2.12 -12.09 -4.50
CA THR A 19 -1.49 -11.18 -5.42
C THR A 19 -1.58 -9.72 -4.94
N LYS A 20 -2.49 -9.42 -4.01
CA LYS A 20 -2.70 -8.09 -3.41
C LYS A 20 -1.45 -7.54 -2.70
N GLY A 21 -0.71 -8.38 -1.98
CA GLY A 21 0.53 -7.95 -1.33
C GLY A 21 1.63 -7.62 -2.34
N ALA A 22 1.77 -8.42 -3.41
CA ALA A 22 2.73 -8.17 -4.47
C ALA A 22 2.35 -6.93 -5.29
N GLU A 23 1.07 -6.73 -5.59
CA GLU A 23 0.56 -5.54 -6.28
C GLU A 23 0.74 -4.27 -5.43
N ALA A 24 0.49 -4.35 -4.12
CA ALA A 24 0.71 -3.23 -3.21
C ALA A 24 2.18 -2.82 -3.17
N LYS A 25 3.10 -3.79 -3.12
CA LYS A 25 4.54 -3.50 -3.19
C LYS A 25 4.92 -2.84 -4.51
N GLU A 26 4.41 -3.33 -5.62
CA GLU A 26 4.64 -2.74 -6.94
C GLU A 26 4.10 -1.31 -7.01
N ASN A 27 2.89 -1.07 -6.54
CA ASN A 27 2.32 0.27 -6.46
C ASN A 27 3.12 1.20 -5.55
N TRP A 28 3.59 0.66 -4.41
CA TRP A 28 4.49 1.40 -3.53
C TRP A 28 5.76 1.83 -4.24
N ASP A 29 6.44 0.89 -4.90
CA ASP A 29 7.70 1.15 -5.59
C ASP A 29 7.53 2.17 -6.73
N ASN A 30 6.42 2.11 -7.43
CA ASN A 30 6.14 2.99 -8.58
C ASN A 30 5.59 4.37 -8.20
N LEU A 31 4.78 4.45 -7.14
CA LEU A 31 3.98 5.64 -6.84
C LEU A 31 4.35 6.33 -5.53
N CYS A 32 4.90 5.61 -4.57
CA CYS A 32 5.09 6.10 -3.20
C CYS A 32 6.57 6.25 -2.83
N ALA A 33 7.42 5.35 -3.29
CA ALA A 33 8.81 5.25 -2.87
C ALA A 33 9.64 6.50 -3.23
N LYS A 34 9.27 7.24 -4.26
CA LYS A 34 9.96 8.48 -4.64
C LYS A 34 10.07 9.48 -3.49
N CYS A 35 9.02 9.58 -2.69
CA CYS A 35 8.98 10.44 -1.50
C CYS A 35 9.21 9.65 -0.22
N HIS A 36 8.46 8.56 -0.04
CA HIS A 36 8.48 7.76 1.20
C HIS A 36 9.68 6.83 1.33
N GLY A 37 10.40 6.55 0.25
CA GLY A 37 11.51 5.60 0.22
C GLY A 37 11.04 4.16 0.00
N ALA A 38 11.91 3.32 -0.55
CA ALA A 38 11.61 1.91 -0.82
C ALA A 38 11.24 1.15 0.45
N GLU A 39 11.85 1.51 1.58
CA GLU A 39 11.59 0.91 2.90
C GLU A 39 10.61 1.71 3.75
N GLY A 40 10.11 2.85 3.25
CA GLY A 40 9.16 3.70 3.95
C GLY A 40 9.78 4.60 5.02
N LYS A 41 11.08 4.84 4.97
CA LYS A 41 11.78 5.68 5.96
C LYS A 41 11.59 7.19 5.78
N GLY A 42 11.05 7.62 4.64
CA GLY A 42 10.88 9.04 4.35
C GLY A 42 12.18 9.83 4.20
N ASP A 43 13.30 9.15 4.03
CA ASP A 43 14.66 9.70 3.99
C ASP A 43 15.15 10.05 2.58
N THR A 44 14.27 10.06 1.61
CA THR A 44 14.58 10.54 0.27
C THR A 44 14.73 12.06 0.27
N LYS A 45 15.34 12.61 -0.78
CA LYS A 45 15.47 14.06 -0.93
C LYS A 45 14.11 14.76 -0.86
N MET A 46 13.13 14.23 -1.59
CA MET A 46 11.77 14.79 -1.59
C MET A 46 11.05 14.53 -0.28
N GLY A 47 11.21 13.34 0.30
CA GLY A 47 10.62 12.99 1.60
C GLY A 47 11.10 13.91 2.71
N THR A 48 12.39 14.21 2.75
CA THR A 48 12.97 15.15 3.72
C THR A 48 12.40 16.56 3.52
N LYS A 49 12.29 17.00 2.29
CA LYS A 49 11.73 18.32 1.94
C LYS A 49 10.27 18.46 2.35
N LEU A 50 9.48 17.43 2.18
CA LEU A 50 8.03 17.43 2.46
C LEU A 50 7.67 16.97 3.87
N GLY A 51 8.64 16.53 4.66
CA GLY A 51 8.40 16.06 6.02
C GLY A 51 7.74 14.68 6.11
N CYS A 52 8.06 13.79 5.18
CA CYS A 52 7.56 12.40 5.22
C CYS A 52 8.03 11.68 6.48
N LYS A 53 7.13 10.94 7.10
CA LYS A 53 7.39 10.18 8.31
C LYS A 53 8.13 8.89 8.01
N ASP A 54 8.83 8.37 9.02
CA ASP A 54 9.47 7.06 8.97
C ASP A 54 8.47 5.97 9.39
N PHE A 55 7.96 5.22 8.43
CA PHE A 55 6.99 4.14 8.68
C PHE A 55 7.62 2.87 9.27
N THR A 56 8.94 2.80 9.39
CA THR A 56 9.60 1.71 10.09
C THR A 56 9.56 1.90 11.61
N ASP A 57 9.31 3.11 12.06
CA ASP A 57 9.25 3.49 13.48
C ASP A 57 7.93 3.03 14.12
N ALA A 58 8.03 2.30 15.23
CA ALA A 58 6.89 1.77 15.95
C ALA A 58 5.95 2.87 16.48
N LYS A 59 6.49 3.99 16.92
CA LYS A 59 5.69 5.13 17.40
C LYS A 59 4.90 5.78 16.28
N VAL A 60 5.53 5.97 15.13
CA VAL A 60 4.85 6.49 13.93
C VAL A 60 3.70 5.55 13.53
N GLN A 61 3.93 4.25 13.55
CA GLN A 61 2.89 3.25 13.25
C GLN A 61 1.73 3.29 14.26
N ALA A 62 2.04 3.52 15.54
CA ALA A 62 1.00 3.63 16.57
C ALA A 62 0.14 4.90 16.41
N ASP A 63 0.72 5.98 15.93
CA ASP A 63 0.04 7.26 15.76
C ASP A 63 -0.80 7.34 14.48
N ILE A 64 -0.49 6.53 13.47
CA ILE A 64 -1.23 6.51 12.20
C ILE A 64 -2.55 5.76 12.36
N LYS A 65 -3.64 6.36 11.90
CA LYS A 65 -4.95 5.72 11.76
C LYS A 65 -5.13 5.21 10.34
N ASP A 66 -5.64 3.99 10.17
CA ASP A 66 -5.81 3.38 8.85
C ASP A 66 -6.74 4.21 7.95
N ASP A 67 -7.85 4.72 8.49
CA ASP A 67 -8.78 5.56 7.75
C ASP A 67 -8.18 6.91 7.34
N ALA A 68 -7.38 7.52 8.19
CA ALA A 68 -6.67 8.75 7.87
C ALA A 68 -5.59 8.53 6.81
N ALA A 69 -4.87 7.41 6.89
CA ALA A 69 -3.88 7.02 5.87
C ALA A 69 -4.56 6.76 4.51
N ALA A 70 -5.67 6.04 4.51
CA ALA A 70 -6.45 5.78 3.30
C ALA A 70 -6.97 7.10 2.67
N LYS A 71 -7.46 8.01 3.49
CA LYS A 71 -7.92 9.33 3.02
C LYS A 71 -6.78 10.15 2.44
N ALA A 72 -5.62 10.14 3.06
CA ALA A 72 -4.44 10.84 2.57
C ALA A 72 -3.99 10.34 1.19
N ILE A 73 -4.03 9.04 0.96
CA ILE A 73 -3.73 8.44 -0.35
C ILE A 73 -4.83 8.79 -1.36
N THR A 74 -6.08 8.71 -0.96
CA THR A 74 -7.24 8.96 -1.83
C THR A 74 -7.30 10.41 -2.29
N ASP A 75 -7.26 11.34 -1.36
CA ASP A 75 -7.52 12.78 -1.59
C ASP A 75 -6.25 13.64 -1.58
N GLY A 76 -5.11 13.05 -1.21
CA GLY A 76 -3.87 13.79 -1.01
C GLY A 76 -3.83 14.58 0.30
N LEU A 77 -2.75 15.29 0.51
CA LEU A 77 -2.51 16.13 1.67
C LEU A 77 -2.05 17.51 1.23
N LYS A 78 -2.55 18.53 1.90
CA LYS A 78 -2.12 19.90 1.76
C LYS A 78 -1.65 20.46 3.09
N SER A 79 -0.69 21.40 3.02
CA SER A 79 -0.29 22.19 4.18
C SER A 79 -1.32 23.29 4.48
N ASP A 80 -1.17 23.96 5.63
CA ASP A 80 -2.05 25.05 6.05
C ASP A 80 -2.06 26.22 5.05
N ASP A 81 -0.97 26.42 4.31
CA ASP A 81 -0.84 27.45 3.26
C ASP A 81 -1.20 26.90 1.85
N ASP A 82 -2.00 25.83 1.80
CA ASP A 82 -2.57 25.20 0.59
C ASP A 82 -1.54 24.63 -0.40
N LYS A 83 -0.32 24.35 0.05
CA LYS A 83 0.67 23.65 -0.75
C LYS A 83 0.41 22.15 -0.76
N THR A 84 0.51 21.53 -1.91
CA THR A 84 0.37 20.09 -2.04
C THR A 84 1.59 19.38 -1.42
N LEU A 85 1.36 18.65 -0.33
CA LEU A 85 2.36 17.79 0.31
C LEU A 85 2.35 16.38 -0.30
N MET A 86 1.18 15.86 -0.58
CA MET A 86 0.96 14.57 -1.22
C MET A 86 -0.18 14.72 -2.23
N LYS A 87 0.05 14.33 -3.47
CA LYS A 87 -1.00 14.38 -4.50
C LYS A 87 -2.07 13.32 -4.26
N PRO A 88 -3.30 13.53 -4.73
CA PRO A 88 -4.34 12.50 -4.66
C PRO A 88 -4.05 11.36 -5.64
N PHE A 89 -4.39 10.12 -5.25
CA PHE A 89 -4.18 8.92 -6.05
C PHE A 89 -5.47 8.24 -6.50
N VAL A 90 -6.61 8.64 -5.99
CA VAL A 90 -7.94 8.12 -6.38
C VAL A 90 -8.84 9.22 -6.93
N THR A 91 -8.88 10.38 -6.27
CA THR A 91 -9.64 11.53 -6.76
C THR A 91 -8.83 12.30 -7.79
N GLY A 92 -9.48 12.73 -8.87
CA GLY A 92 -8.84 13.43 -9.97
C GLY A 92 -8.86 12.65 -11.28
N ALA A 93 -8.68 13.37 -12.40
CA ALA A 93 -8.85 12.81 -13.75
C ALA A 93 -7.81 11.72 -14.11
N ASP A 94 -6.60 11.81 -13.55
CA ASP A 94 -5.48 10.92 -13.86
C ASP A 94 -5.09 10.03 -12.68
N ALA A 95 -6.04 9.78 -11.76
CA ALA A 95 -5.76 9.01 -10.56
C ALA A 95 -5.45 7.54 -10.88
N PRO A 96 -4.29 7.01 -10.48
CA PRO A 96 -3.84 5.67 -10.88
C PRO A 96 -4.39 4.52 -10.03
N LEU A 97 -5.02 4.81 -8.88
CA LEU A 97 -5.42 3.80 -7.91
C LEU A 97 -6.93 3.68 -7.74
N THR A 98 -7.38 2.47 -7.42
CA THR A 98 -8.73 2.15 -6.96
C THR A 98 -8.78 2.16 -5.43
N ASP A 99 -9.99 2.20 -4.85
CA ASP A 99 -10.18 2.10 -3.40
C ASP A 99 -9.61 0.80 -2.82
N ALA A 100 -9.73 -0.31 -3.53
CA ALA A 100 -9.18 -1.59 -3.12
C ALA A 100 -7.64 -1.57 -3.07
N GLU A 101 -7.01 -0.91 -4.03
CA GLU A 101 -5.56 -0.73 -4.07
C GLU A 101 -5.07 0.18 -2.93
N VAL A 102 -5.85 1.20 -2.56
CA VAL A 102 -5.55 2.06 -1.41
C VAL A 102 -5.56 1.26 -0.11
N LYS A 103 -6.56 0.40 0.10
CA LYS A 103 -6.62 -0.49 1.28
C LYS A 103 -5.42 -1.42 1.35
N ALA A 104 -5.02 -1.97 0.21
CA ALA A 104 -3.84 -2.83 0.13
C ALA A 104 -2.55 -2.06 0.45
N LEU A 105 -2.43 -0.81 0.03
CA LEU A 105 -1.30 0.05 0.35
C LEU A 105 -1.24 0.42 1.84
N VAL A 106 -2.36 0.70 2.47
CA VAL A 106 -2.42 0.94 3.93
C VAL A 106 -1.94 -0.30 4.68
N ALA A 107 -2.39 -1.49 4.28
CA ALA A 107 -1.90 -2.74 4.85
C ALA A 107 -0.40 -2.94 4.61
N TYR A 108 0.10 -2.58 3.44
CA TYR A 108 1.52 -2.63 3.11
C TYR A 108 2.35 -1.72 4.02
N VAL A 109 1.90 -0.49 4.26
CA VAL A 109 2.55 0.45 5.19
C VAL A 109 2.70 -0.16 6.60
N ARG A 110 1.70 -0.91 7.07
CA ARG A 110 1.77 -1.60 8.36
C ARG A 110 2.87 -2.67 8.41
N THR A 111 3.22 -3.26 7.27
CA THR A 111 4.29 -4.26 7.19
C THR A 111 5.70 -3.65 7.25
N LEU A 112 5.83 -2.34 7.07
CA LEU A 112 7.12 -1.64 7.07
C LEU A 112 7.70 -1.44 8.46
N LYS A 113 6.91 -1.62 9.50
CA LYS A 113 7.35 -1.53 10.89
C LYS A 113 8.51 -2.49 11.18
N LYS A 114 9.54 -2.00 11.82
CA LYS A 114 10.69 -2.79 12.28
C LYS A 114 10.79 -2.84 13.79
#